data_43cec42e2dae906bbc2eb5ed74b73984
#
_entry.id   43cec42e2dae906bbc2eb5ed74b73984
#
_cell.length_a   1.000
_cell.length_b   1.000
_cell.length_c   1.000
_cell.angle_alpha   90.00
_cell.angle_beta   90.00
_cell.angle_gamma   90.00
#
_symmetry.space_group_name_H-M   'P 1'
#
loop_
_entity.id
_entity.type
_entity.pdbx_description
1 polymer ?
#
loop_
_entity_poly.entity_id
_entity_poly.type
_entity_poly.pdbx_seq_one_letter_code
_entity_poly.pdbx_strand_id
1 'polypeptide(L)'
;IGNKYYYNQDLSMQFMLTMGRVLEKKAGYSKDEVVYPGSPWQSRFRAAVKGRNFCFYSLAESDPGESMIPFTDHQTAGLEIEPIRQELKLVFGDYSLDHGLGLLFSTRLAFFGWNMDPHLLVFRARGIKANSTSNEDRFLRGGGIEWKKKGWKLTGFFSDKRIDALVDK
;
A
#
# COMPACT_ATOMS: atom_id res chain seq x y z
N ILE A 1 35.88 32.95 2.31
CA ILE A 1 35.51 31.66 2.95
C ILE A 1 33.99 31.66 3.01
N GLY A 2 33.35 31.14 1.96
CA GLY A 2 31.89 31.07 1.87
C GLY A 2 31.38 29.83 2.56
N ASN A 3 30.59 29.95 3.61
CA ASN A 3 29.81 28.89 4.17
C ASN A 3 28.75 28.46 3.14
N LYS A 4 28.99 27.37 2.45
CA LYS A 4 27.96 26.65 1.71
C LYS A 4 27.04 25.99 2.75
N TYR A 5 25.92 26.61 3.06
CA TYR A 5 24.82 25.91 3.71
C TYR A 5 24.28 24.86 2.74
N TYR A 6 24.69 23.62 2.93
CA TYR A 6 24.01 22.49 2.30
C TYR A 6 22.66 22.37 3.00
N TYR A 7 21.61 22.81 2.33
CA TYR A 7 20.25 22.44 2.68
C TYR A 7 20.13 20.93 2.45
N ASN A 8 20.37 20.18 3.49
CA ASN A 8 20.14 18.74 3.49
C ASN A 8 18.63 18.54 3.55
N GLN A 9 17.98 18.36 2.39
CA GLN A 9 16.56 18.03 2.34
C GLN A 9 16.40 16.55 2.74
N ASP A 10 16.62 16.25 4.02
CA ASP A 10 16.50 14.89 4.53
C ASP A 10 15.05 14.49 4.79
N LEU A 11 14.09 15.40 4.62
CA LEU A 11 12.67 15.17 4.87
C LEU A 11 11.81 15.66 3.71
N SER A 12 10.99 14.76 3.16
CA SER A 12 9.98 15.07 2.15
C SER A 12 8.60 14.67 2.66
N MET A 13 7.64 15.57 2.53
CA MET A 13 6.24 15.33 2.89
C MET A 13 5.36 15.56 1.67
N GLN A 14 4.47 14.63 1.40
CA GLN A 14 3.49 14.71 0.32
C GLN A 14 2.11 14.38 0.88
N PHE A 15 1.17 15.27 0.62
CA PHE A 15 -0.23 15.07 0.95
C PHE A 15 -1.05 15.23 -0.31
N MET A 16 -1.99 14.32 -0.55
CA MET A 16 -2.90 14.38 -1.68
C MET A 16 -4.30 14.07 -1.20
N LEU A 17 -5.21 14.99 -1.47
CA LEU A 17 -6.64 14.79 -1.29
C LEU A 17 -7.30 14.77 -2.66
N THR A 18 -8.05 13.72 -2.93
CA THR A 18 -8.85 13.58 -4.14
C THR A 18 -10.30 13.43 -3.73
N MET A 19 -11.17 14.20 -4.36
CA MET A 19 -12.63 14.10 -4.17
C MET A 19 -13.28 13.96 -5.54
N GLY A 20 -14.21 13.04 -5.64
CA GLY A 20 -15.01 12.79 -6.83
C GLY A 20 -16.47 12.66 -6.46
N ARG A 21 -17.37 12.90 -7.42
CA ARG A 21 -18.81 12.66 -7.27
C ARG A 21 -19.32 11.87 -8.46
N VAL A 22 -20.04 10.81 -8.18
CA VAL A 22 -20.76 10.07 -9.23
C VAL A 22 -21.99 10.87 -9.63
N LEU A 23 -22.04 11.31 -10.89
CA LEU A 23 -23.15 12.11 -11.43
C LEU A 23 -24.29 11.23 -11.91
N GLU A 24 -23.98 10.03 -12.42
CA GLU A 24 -24.98 9.08 -12.90
C GLU A 24 -25.14 7.93 -11.90
N LYS A 25 -26.39 7.53 -11.69
CA LYS A 25 -26.68 6.37 -10.85
C LYS A 25 -26.21 5.10 -11.57
N LYS A 26 -25.16 4.46 -11.05
CA LYS A 26 -24.73 3.14 -11.51
C LYS A 26 -25.80 2.09 -11.21
N ALA A 27 -25.68 0.90 -11.80
CA ALA A 27 -26.65 -0.18 -11.69
C ALA A 27 -27.05 -0.58 -10.26
N GLY A 28 -26.26 -0.30 -9.24
CA GLY A 28 -26.61 -0.53 -7.82
C GLY A 28 -27.45 0.58 -7.17
N TYR A 29 -27.64 1.71 -7.85
CA TYR A 29 -28.51 2.82 -7.44
C TYR A 29 -29.83 2.78 -8.22
N SER A 30 -30.45 1.61 -8.35
CA SER A 30 -31.72 1.45 -9.05
C SER A 30 -32.84 2.32 -8.46
N LYS A 31 -33.80 2.73 -9.28
CA LYS A 31 -34.86 3.64 -8.86
C LYS A 31 -35.81 3.05 -7.84
N ASP A 32 -35.93 1.73 -7.80
CA ASP A 32 -36.94 1.04 -7.03
C ASP A 32 -36.39 0.32 -5.79
N GLU A 33 -35.10 -0.03 -5.76
CA GLU A 33 -34.39 -0.57 -4.60
C GLU A 33 -33.03 0.12 -4.46
N VAL A 34 -32.83 0.86 -3.38
CA VAL A 34 -31.56 1.48 -3.06
C VAL A 34 -30.66 0.40 -2.44
N VAL A 35 -29.90 -0.28 -3.28
CA VAL A 35 -28.94 -1.31 -2.84
C VAL A 35 -27.74 -0.68 -2.12
N TYR A 36 -27.41 0.56 -2.48
CA TYR A 36 -26.33 1.33 -1.87
C TYR A 36 -26.87 2.64 -1.29
N PRO A 37 -27.21 2.67 0.01
CA PRO A 37 -27.85 3.85 0.65
C PRO A 37 -26.86 4.99 0.94
N GLY A 38 -25.59 4.82 0.63
CA GLY A 38 -24.54 5.77 1.00
C GLY A 38 -24.43 7.00 0.12
N SER A 39 -23.36 7.76 0.33
CA SER A 39 -23.08 9.02 -0.34
C SER A 39 -22.62 8.81 -1.79
N PRO A 40 -22.99 9.69 -2.76
CA PRO A 40 -22.44 9.64 -4.11
C PRO A 40 -21.00 10.17 -4.21
N TRP A 41 -20.40 10.55 -3.10
CA TRP A 41 -19.07 11.10 -3.06
C TRP A 41 -18.03 10.00 -2.86
N GLN A 42 -16.96 10.08 -3.63
CA GLN A 42 -15.72 9.36 -3.42
C GLN A 42 -14.70 10.31 -2.81
N SER A 43 -13.98 9.85 -1.80
CA SER A 43 -12.89 10.60 -1.21
C SER A 43 -11.67 9.71 -1.01
N ARG A 44 -10.48 10.28 -1.28
CA ARG A 44 -9.21 9.59 -1.09
C ARG A 44 -8.21 10.56 -0.52
N PHE A 45 -7.65 10.22 0.63
CA PHE A 45 -6.56 10.93 1.25
C PHE A 45 -5.29 10.06 1.24
N ARG A 46 -4.18 10.63 0.80
CA ARG A 46 -2.86 10.00 0.86
C ARG A 46 -1.88 10.92 1.56
N ALA A 47 -1.10 10.35 2.47
CA ALA A 47 0.04 11.00 3.08
C ALA A 47 1.29 10.14 2.89
N ALA A 48 2.39 10.77 2.54
CA ALA A 48 3.69 10.15 2.46
C ALA A 48 4.72 11.07 3.11
N VAL A 49 5.43 10.55 4.09
CA VAL A 49 6.52 11.24 4.77
C VAL A 49 7.78 10.40 4.61
N LYS A 50 8.79 10.95 3.96
CA LYS A 50 10.05 10.26 3.67
C LYS A 50 11.20 11.03 4.30
N GLY A 51 11.91 10.39 5.19
CA GLY A 51 13.16 10.85 5.74
C GLY A 51 14.34 10.04 5.20
N ARG A 52 15.52 10.31 5.72
CA ARG A 52 16.76 9.66 5.32
C ARG A 52 16.73 8.13 5.54
N ASN A 53 16.19 7.69 6.66
CA ASN A 53 16.20 6.30 7.10
C ASN A 53 14.79 5.76 7.40
N PHE A 54 13.74 6.47 7.04
CA PHE A 54 12.37 6.02 7.25
C PHE A 54 11.44 6.50 6.14
N CYS A 55 10.34 5.78 5.98
CA CYS A 55 9.26 6.13 5.08
C CYS A 55 7.94 5.76 5.73
N PHE A 56 7.05 6.72 5.89
CA PHE A 56 5.70 6.51 6.38
C PHE A 56 4.71 6.75 5.24
N TYR A 57 3.74 5.84 5.11
CA TYR A 57 2.62 5.97 4.19
C TYR A 57 1.31 5.82 4.94
N SER A 58 0.33 6.62 4.58
CA SER A 58 -1.06 6.46 5.01
C SER A 58 -1.99 6.74 3.85
N LEU A 59 -3.04 5.94 3.78
CA LEU A 59 -4.11 6.04 2.80
C LEU A 59 -5.43 5.85 3.52
N ALA A 60 -6.39 6.68 3.20
CA ALA A 60 -7.78 6.53 3.64
C ALA A 60 -8.69 6.79 2.45
N GLU A 61 -9.61 5.88 2.20
CA GLU A 61 -10.55 5.94 1.07
C GLU A 61 -11.97 5.75 1.55
N SER A 62 -12.91 6.24 0.77
CA SER A 62 -14.34 5.97 0.88
C SER A 62 -14.92 5.99 -0.53
N ASP A 63 -15.59 4.92 -0.91
CA ASP A 63 -16.17 4.76 -2.22
C ASP A 63 -17.64 5.24 -2.28
N PRO A 64 -18.15 5.58 -3.46
CA PRO A 64 -19.55 6.00 -3.63
C PRO A 64 -20.49 4.84 -3.29
N GLY A 65 -21.47 5.12 -2.44
CA GLY A 65 -22.46 4.14 -2.03
C GLY A 65 -22.25 3.57 -0.65
N GLU A 66 -21.18 3.95 0.02
CA GLU A 66 -20.84 3.52 1.36
C GLU A 66 -21.14 4.58 2.42
N SER A 67 -20.62 4.40 3.62
CA SER A 67 -20.89 5.26 4.77
C SER A 67 -20.74 6.75 4.44
N MET A 68 -21.62 7.59 5.00
CA MET A 68 -21.53 9.05 4.89
C MET A 68 -20.30 9.64 5.61
N ILE A 69 -19.59 8.83 6.41
CA ILE A 69 -18.39 9.29 7.10
C ILE A 69 -17.21 9.12 6.14
N PRO A 70 -16.61 10.21 5.65
CA PRO A 70 -15.47 10.13 4.74
C PRO A 70 -14.29 9.40 5.40
N PHE A 71 -13.55 8.64 4.60
CA PHE A 71 -12.31 7.94 5.01
C PHE A 71 -12.47 6.77 5.99
N THR A 72 -13.64 6.16 6.12
CA THR A 72 -13.85 5.06 7.09
C THR A 72 -13.85 3.68 6.46
N ASP A 73 -14.00 3.58 5.16
CA ASP A 73 -14.15 2.32 4.48
C ASP A 73 -12.82 1.56 4.39
N HIS A 74 -11.84 2.13 3.73
CA HIS A 74 -10.53 1.53 3.63
C HIS A 74 -9.44 2.44 4.19
N GLN A 75 -8.68 1.90 5.15
CA GLN A 75 -7.56 2.59 5.78
C GLN A 75 -6.32 1.71 5.79
N THR A 76 -5.23 2.23 5.29
CA THR A 76 -3.91 1.61 5.42
C THR A 76 -2.90 2.59 5.97
N ALA A 77 -2.00 2.09 6.82
CA ALA A 77 -0.85 2.85 7.30
C ALA A 77 0.35 1.93 7.48
N GLY A 78 1.49 2.34 6.95
CA GLY A 78 2.72 1.57 7.02
C GLY A 78 3.93 2.45 7.27
N LEU A 79 4.83 1.96 8.12
CA LEU A 79 6.09 2.57 8.46
C LEU A 79 7.24 1.64 8.08
N GLU A 80 8.16 2.15 7.29
CA GLU A 80 9.41 1.47 6.90
C GLU A 80 10.58 2.23 7.54
N ILE A 81 11.49 1.52 8.19
CA ILE A 81 12.69 2.08 8.84
C ILE A 81 13.90 1.30 8.35
N GLU A 82 14.96 1.98 7.95
CA GLU A 82 16.25 1.40 7.60
C GLU A 82 17.32 1.87 8.59
N PRO A 83 17.42 1.28 9.80
CA PRO A 83 18.40 1.69 10.81
C PRO A 83 19.84 1.56 10.31
N ILE A 84 20.12 0.49 9.56
CA ILE A 84 21.37 0.27 8.87
C ILE A 84 21.06 0.21 7.39
N ARG A 85 21.35 1.29 6.70
CA ARG A 85 21.00 1.47 5.30
C ARG A 85 21.53 0.31 4.44
N GLN A 86 20.62 -0.28 3.63
CA GLN A 86 20.87 -1.44 2.77
C GLN A 86 21.13 -2.78 3.50
N GLU A 87 21.40 -2.78 4.81
CA GLU A 87 21.62 -4.03 5.55
C GLU A 87 20.38 -4.45 6.38
N LEU A 88 19.75 -3.53 7.08
CA LEU A 88 18.62 -3.82 7.96
C LEU A 88 17.42 -2.94 7.62
N LYS A 89 16.28 -3.58 7.39
CA LYS A 89 15.00 -2.93 7.17
C LYS A 89 13.96 -3.49 8.11
N LEU A 90 13.20 -2.61 8.73
CA LEU A 90 12.06 -2.92 9.60
C LEU A 90 10.79 -2.33 8.97
N VAL A 91 9.69 -3.04 9.05
CA VAL A 91 8.40 -2.56 8.56
C VAL A 91 7.33 -2.85 9.60
N PHE A 92 6.45 -1.88 9.84
CA PHE A 92 5.34 -1.96 10.79
C PHE A 92 4.06 -1.45 10.15
N GLY A 93 2.92 -2.02 10.56
CA GLY A 93 1.60 -1.69 10.05
C GLY A 93 1.27 -2.48 8.78
N ASP A 94 0.80 -1.81 7.75
CA ASP A 94 0.43 -2.44 6.48
C ASP A 94 1.64 -2.48 5.54
N TYR A 95 1.96 -3.69 5.08
CA TYR A 95 3.15 -3.90 4.26
C TYR A 95 2.92 -4.91 3.14
N SER A 96 3.75 -4.82 2.12
CA SER A 96 3.84 -5.78 1.03
C SER A 96 5.11 -6.61 1.15
N LEU A 97 5.02 -7.86 0.74
CA LEU A 97 6.13 -8.80 0.72
C LEU A 97 6.27 -9.41 -0.67
N ASP A 98 7.45 -9.26 -1.26
CA ASP A 98 7.84 -9.90 -2.51
C ASP A 98 9.15 -10.65 -2.32
N HIS A 99 9.10 -11.98 -2.31
CA HIS A 99 10.29 -12.80 -2.10
C HIS A 99 10.57 -13.73 -3.29
N GLY A 100 11.84 -13.76 -3.72
CA GLY A 100 12.26 -14.58 -4.85
C GLY A 100 11.55 -14.18 -6.16
N LEU A 101 11.04 -15.17 -6.87
CA LEU A 101 10.27 -14.99 -8.10
C LEU A 101 8.76 -14.75 -7.85
N GLY A 102 8.36 -14.57 -6.59
CA GLY A 102 6.95 -14.35 -6.24
C GLY A 102 6.09 -15.62 -6.26
N LEU A 103 6.70 -16.79 -6.38
CA LEU A 103 5.97 -18.08 -6.45
C LEU A 103 5.38 -18.51 -5.11
N LEU A 104 6.07 -18.22 -4.00
CA LEU A 104 5.61 -18.59 -2.66
C LEU A 104 4.98 -17.42 -1.92
N PHE A 105 5.62 -16.26 -1.99
CA PHE A 105 5.16 -15.04 -1.33
C PHE A 105 5.27 -13.85 -2.26
N SER A 106 4.12 -13.37 -2.75
CA SER A 106 3.99 -12.08 -3.42
C SER A 106 2.62 -11.49 -3.13
N THR A 107 2.62 -10.28 -2.61
CA THR A 107 1.40 -9.48 -2.44
C THR A 107 1.09 -8.68 -3.72
N ARG A 108 1.87 -8.87 -4.79
CA ARG A 108 1.69 -8.16 -6.06
C ARG A 108 0.86 -8.96 -7.04
N LEU A 109 0.09 -8.25 -7.87
CA LEU A 109 -0.44 -8.81 -9.10
C LEU A 109 0.71 -9.02 -10.10
N ALA A 110 1.00 -10.27 -10.42
CA ALA A 110 1.68 -10.58 -11.65
C ALA A 110 0.67 -10.39 -12.79
N PHE A 111 0.71 -9.27 -13.47
CA PHE A 111 0.00 -9.12 -14.74
C PHE A 111 0.75 -9.93 -15.79
N PHE A 112 0.35 -11.17 -15.96
CA PHE A 112 0.72 -11.96 -17.14
C PHE A 112 -0.17 -11.48 -18.29
N GLY A 113 0.27 -10.46 -19.01
CA GLY A 113 -0.31 -10.17 -20.32
C GLY A 113 0.01 -11.32 -21.28
N TRP A 114 -0.96 -11.74 -22.07
CA TRP A 114 -0.84 -12.85 -23.03
C TRP A 114 0.26 -12.70 -24.07
N ASN A 115 0.91 -11.54 -24.15
CA ASN A 115 1.98 -11.20 -25.10
C ASN A 115 3.25 -10.71 -24.42
N MET A 116 3.53 -11.07 -23.18
CA MET A 116 4.78 -10.68 -22.54
C MET A 116 5.91 -11.61 -22.93
N ASP A 117 6.96 -11.03 -23.50
CA ASP A 117 8.25 -11.70 -23.70
C ASP A 117 8.73 -12.25 -22.35
N PRO A 118 9.02 -13.57 -22.25
CA PRO A 118 9.56 -14.18 -21.03
C PRO A 118 10.81 -13.51 -20.49
N HIS A 119 11.62 -12.88 -21.34
CA HIS A 119 12.81 -12.12 -20.95
C HIS A 119 12.51 -10.84 -20.18
N LEU A 120 11.27 -10.30 -20.28
CA LEU A 120 10.82 -9.14 -19.51
C LEU A 120 10.29 -9.52 -18.12
N LEU A 121 10.10 -10.82 -17.84
CA LEU A 121 9.69 -11.35 -16.55
C LEU A 121 10.81 -11.33 -15.51
N VAL A 122 11.67 -10.34 -15.53
CA VAL A 122 12.64 -10.13 -14.46
C VAL A 122 11.88 -9.61 -13.22
N PHE A 123 11.30 -10.52 -12.47
CA PHE A 123 10.76 -10.25 -11.14
C PHE A 123 11.89 -9.82 -10.22
N ARG A 124 12.11 -8.52 -10.10
CA ARG A 124 12.94 -8.01 -9.02
C ARG A 124 12.16 -8.14 -7.73
N ALA A 125 12.52 -9.12 -6.93
CA ALA A 125 12.03 -9.24 -5.57
C ALA A 125 12.31 -7.93 -4.81
N ARG A 126 11.24 -7.17 -4.50
CA ARG A 126 11.38 -5.88 -3.78
C ARG A 126 11.67 -6.07 -2.30
N GLY A 127 11.53 -7.31 -1.80
CA GLY A 127 11.60 -7.60 -0.39
C GLY A 127 10.37 -7.08 0.36
N ILE A 128 10.57 -6.70 1.60
CA ILE A 128 9.52 -6.17 2.45
C ILE A 128 9.46 -4.64 2.32
N LYS A 129 8.23 -4.08 2.21
CA LYS A 129 7.99 -2.63 2.07
C LYS A 129 6.68 -2.20 2.71
N ALA A 130 6.64 -1.00 3.28
CA ALA A 130 5.39 -0.39 3.68
C ALA A 130 4.41 -0.29 2.50
N ASN A 131 3.14 -0.61 2.75
CA ASN A 131 2.10 -0.54 1.73
C ASN A 131 1.77 0.91 1.40
N SER A 132 1.71 1.22 0.12
CA SER A 132 1.34 2.55 -0.39
C SER A 132 0.22 2.46 -1.44
N THR A 133 -0.41 1.29 -1.57
CA THR A 133 -1.45 1.04 -2.56
C THR A 133 -2.83 1.03 -1.93
N SER A 134 -3.85 1.35 -2.72
CA SER A 134 -5.26 1.28 -2.35
C SER A 134 -5.87 -0.12 -2.54
N ASN A 135 -5.07 -1.14 -2.70
CA ASN A 135 -5.57 -2.49 -2.87
C ASN A 135 -5.84 -3.10 -1.49
N GLU A 136 -7.09 -3.38 -1.20
CA GLU A 136 -7.57 -3.87 0.10
C GLU A 136 -7.12 -5.29 0.42
N ASP A 137 -6.97 -6.13 -0.60
CA ASP A 137 -6.70 -7.56 -0.41
C ASP A 137 -5.22 -7.91 -0.36
N ARG A 138 -4.34 -7.06 -0.91
CA ARG A 138 -2.97 -7.42 -1.25
C ARG A 138 -1.91 -6.80 -0.37
N PHE A 139 -2.16 -6.71 0.89
CA PHE A 139 -1.17 -6.33 1.89
C PHE A 139 -1.28 -7.21 3.12
N LEU A 140 -0.21 -7.27 3.86
CA LEU A 140 -0.11 -7.90 5.16
C LEU A 140 -0.18 -6.83 6.24
N ARG A 141 -0.77 -7.13 7.39
CA ARG A 141 -0.86 -6.20 8.53
C ARG A 141 -0.11 -6.79 9.72
N GLY A 142 0.86 -6.05 10.26
CA GLY A 142 1.69 -6.53 11.36
C GLY A 142 3.08 -5.95 11.34
N GLY A 143 4.10 -6.78 11.24
CA GLY A 143 5.49 -6.34 11.19
C GLY A 143 6.42 -7.30 10.49
N GLY A 144 7.55 -6.77 10.04
CA GLY A 144 8.55 -7.58 9.39
C GLY A 144 9.95 -6.97 9.43
N ILE A 145 10.92 -7.85 9.24
CA ILE A 145 12.34 -7.54 9.24
C ILE A 145 13.01 -8.17 8.02
N GLU A 146 13.85 -7.42 7.36
CA GLU A 146 14.72 -7.91 6.30
C GLU A 146 16.16 -7.53 6.62
N TRP A 147 17.03 -8.56 6.69
CA TRP A 147 18.44 -8.38 6.89
C TRP A 147 19.23 -8.90 5.70
N LYS A 148 20.22 -8.10 5.24
CA LYS A 148 21.08 -8.41 4.10
C LYS A 148 22.54 -8.23 4.49
N LYS A 149 23.35 -9.26 4.32
CA LYS A 149 24.79 -9.14 4.54
C LYS A 149 25.55 -10.20 3.76
N LYS A 150 26.62 -9.81 3.08
CA LYS A 150 27.57 -10.70 2.38
C LYS A 150 26.89 -11.80 1.53
N GLY A 151 25.88 -11.44 0.74
CA GLY A 151 25.14 -12.37 -0.12
C GLY A 151 23.99 -13.11 0.56
N TRP A 152 23.86 -13.02 1.88
CA TRP A 152 22.70 -13.53 2.62
C TRP A 152 21.57 -12.51 2.65
N LYS A 153 20.35 -13.00 2.49
CA LYS A 153 19.12 -12.24 2.68
C LYS A 153 18.19 -13.06 3.56
N LEU A 154 17.92 -12.58 4.77
CA LEU A 154 16.96 -13.17 5.70
C LEU A 154 15.77 -12.25 5.82
N THR A 155 14.56 -12.83 5.77
CA THR A 155 13.31 -12.11 5.92
C THR A 155 12.45 -12.85 6.92
N GLY A 156 12.08 -12.17 8.00
CA GLY A 156 11.10 -12.62 8.97
C GLY A 156 9.90 -11.70 8.97
N PHE A 157 8.70 -12.23 9.12
CA PHE A 157 7.48 -11.41 9.17
C PHE A 157 6.38 -12.08 9.99
N PHE A 158 5.49 -11.25 10.51
CA PHE A 158 4.27 -11.65 11.20
C PHE A 158 3.11 -10.84 10.65
N SER A 159 1.99 -11.49 10.39
CA SER A 159 0.78 -10.84 9.90
C SER A 159 -0.45 -11.37 10.61
N ASP A 160 -1.27 -10.43 11.09
CA ASP A 160 -2.62 -10.67 11.59
C ASP A 160 -3.56 -9.68 10.92
N LYS A 161 -4.30 -10.16 9.91
CA LYS A 161 -5.25 -9.37 9.14
C LYS A 161 -6.57 -10.11 9.06
N ARG A 162 -7.66 -9.44 9.41
CA ARG A 162 -9.01 -9.95 9.15
C ARG A 162 -9.32 -9.76 7.67
N ILE A 163 -9.84 -10.79 7.05
CA ILE A 163 -10.27 -10.79 5.65
C ILE A 163 -11.76 -11.09 5.65
N ASP A 164 -12.52 -10.27 4.96
CA ASP A 164 -13.93 -10.52 4.74
C ASP A 164 -14.08 -11.68 3.76
N ALA A 165 -14.69 -12.76 4.20
CA ALA A 165 -14.99 -13.92 3.36
C ALA A 165 -16.49 -14.00 3.15
N LEU A 166 -16.92 -14.04 1.89
CA LEU A 166 -18.27 -14.46 1.53
C LEU A 166 -18.38 -15.96 1.81
N VAL A 167 -19.12 -16.31 2.84
CA VAL A 167 -19.48 -17.69 3.11
C VAL A 167 -20.83 -17.94 2.46
N ASP A 168 -20.82 -18.60 1.31
CA ASP A 168 -22.05 -19.14 0.72
C ASP A 168 -22.63 -20.19 1.68
N LYS A 169 -23.87 -19.94 2.12
CA LYS A 169 -24.67 -20.87 2.92
C LYS A 169 -25.48 -21.75 2.04
#